data_f237b981c910ffba5afe05224052490f
#
_entry.id   f237b981c910ffba5afe05224052490f
#
_cell.length_a   1.000
_cell.length_b   1.000
_cell.length_c   1.000
_cell.angle_alpha   90.00
_cell.angle_beta   90.00
_cell.angle_gamma   90.00
#
_symmetry.space_group_name_H-M   'P 1'
#
loop_
_entity.id
_entity.type
_entity.pdbx_description
1 polymer ?
#
loop_
_entity_poly.entity_id
_entity_poly.type
_entity_poly.pdbx_seq_one_letter_code
_entity_poly.pdbx_strand_id
1 'polypeptide(L)'
;GSEMCIRDRINTLFDYGSARRPQGVEATGLVTLDRRRRKDAFHLYKALWNNTEPTLHITGRREDERNGDLQTVTVYSSAGEPVVTLSGDTLAVEQYAPCIYRCDSVRLNGRMKIEAKAGDLYDETFLTGNCALVAPPRRDPQQTAGLRLTN
;
A
#
# COMPACT_ATOMS: atom_id res chain seq x y z
N GLY A 1 -5.11 -34.82 -6.04
CA GLY A 1 -5.05 -33.43 -5.65
C GLY A 1 -5.93 -33.19 -4.43
N SER A 2 -5.34 -32.91 -3.27
CA SER A 2 -6.12 -32.44 -2.13
C SER A 2 -6.59 -31.05 -2.42
N GLU A 3 -7.82 -30.89 -2.82
CA GLU A 3 -8.50 -29.59 -2.77
C GLU A 3 -8.66 -29.22 -1.31
N MET A 4 -7.73 -28.44 -0.81
CA MET A 4 -7.95 -27.74 0.44
C MET A 4 -9.07 -26.74 0.17
N CYS A 5 -10.29 -27.06 0.57
CA CYS A 5 -11.35 -26.07 0.70
C CYS A 5 -10.92 -25.08 1.78
N ILE A 6 -10.18 -24.08 1.39
CA ILE A 6 -9.98 -22.89 2.22
C ILE A 6 -11.35 -22.23 2.26
N ARG A 7 -12.08 -22.47 3.32
CA ARG A 7 -13.25 -21.66 3.64
C ARG A 7 -12.72 -20.32 4.12
N ASP A 8 -12.59 -19.38 3.19
CA ASP A 8 -12.30 -18.00 3.51
C ASP A 8 -13.45 -17.45 4.34
N ARG A 9 -13.26 -17.48 5.63
CA ARG A 9 -14.22 -16.95 6.59
C ARG A 9 -13.71 -15.61 7.06
N ILE A 10 -14.39 -14.52 6.69
CA ILE A 10 -14.20 -13.23 7.35
C ILE A 10 -14.66 -13.40 8.79
N ASN A 11 -13.74 -13.27 9.73
CA ASN A 11 -14.03 -13.44 11.14
C ASN A 11 -14.90 -12.30 11.69
N THR A 12 -14.56 -11.07 11.31
CA THR A 12 -15.30 -9.88 11.72
C THR A 12 -15.40 -8.87 10.60
N LEU A 13 -16.58 -8.24 10.45
CA LEU A 13 -16.78 -7.15 9.50
C LEU A 13 -16.23 -5.83 10.04
N PHE A 14 -16.37 -5.59 11.33
CA PHE A 14 -15.92 -4.37 11.99
C PHE A 14 -14.76 -4.64 12.94
N ASP A 15 -13.89 -3.65 13.11
CA ASP A 15 -12.99 -3.62 14.26
C ASP A 15 -13.82 -3.58 15.54
N TYR A 16 -13.31 -4.13 16.63
CA TYR A 16 -14.04 -4.18 17.89
C TYR A 16 -13.12 -3.85 19.08
N GLY A 17 -13.72 -3.39 20.17
CA GLY A 17 -13.01 -3.14 21.41
C GLY A 17 -12.43 -4.42 22.01
N SER A 18 -11.20 -4.40 22.46
CA SER A 18 -10.51 -5.54 23.05
C SER A 18 -9.61 -5.11 24.20
N ALA A 19 -9.91 -5.58 25.40
CA ALA A 19 -9.06 -5.37 26.57
C ALA A 19 -7.70 -6.09 26.47
N ARG A 20 -7.56 -7.02 25.52
CA ARG A 20 -6.31 -7.78 25.32
C ARG A 20 -5.26 -7.01 24.51
N ARG A 21 -5.62 -5.92 23.87
CA ARG A 21 -4.73 -5.10 23.06
C ARG A 21 -4.35 -3.82 23.78
N PRO A 22 -3.08 -3.41 23.72
CA PRO A 22 -2.61 -2.16 24.37
C PRO A 22 -3.39 -0.91 23.91
N GLN A 23 -3.85 -0.92 22.67
CA GLN A 23 -4.63 0.20 22.09
C GLN A 23 -6.14 0.08 22.37
N GLY A 24 -6.59 -0.95 23.08
CA GLY A 24 -8.01 -1.18 23.35
C GLY A 24 -8.85 -1.59 22.15
N VAL A 25 -8.24 -1.85 20.98
CA VAL A 25 -8.95 -2.20 19.73
C VAL A 25 -8.31 -3.39 19.04
N GLU A 26 -9.14 -4.34 18.63
CA GLU A 26 -8.76 -5.41 17.71
C GLU A 26 -9.05 -4.96 16.27
N ALA A 27 -7.98 -4.71 15.50
CA ALA A 27 -8.07 -4.12 14.16
C ALA A 27 -8.12 -5.19 13.04
N THR A 28 -8.81 -6.30 13.26
CA THR A 28 -8.93 -7.41 12.29
C THR A 28 -10.14 -7.30 11.36
N GLY A 29 -11.02 -6.33 11.58
CA GLY A 29 -12.20 -6.10 10.75
C GLY A 29 -11.87 -5.51 9.37
N LEU A 30 -12.83 -5.58 8.46
CA LEU A 30 -12.77 -4.94 7.13
C LEU A 30 -13.12 -3.46 7.16
N VAL A 31 -13.82 -3.03 8.21
CA VAL A 31 -14.28 -1.67 8.43
C VAL A 31 -13.80 -1.21 9.81
N THR A 32 -13.47 0.06 9.94
CA THR A 32 -13.00 0.62 11.20
C THR A 32 -14.05 0.57 12.31
N LEU A 33 -13.61 0.65 13.57
CA LEU A 33 -14.49 0.60 14.75
C LEU A 33 -15.60 1.67 14.71
N ASP A 34 -15.29 2.86 14.24
CA ASP A 34 -16.26 3.97 14.05
C ASP A 34 -17.20 3.79 12.87
N ARG A 35 -17.05 2.67 12.11
CA ARG A 35 -17.81 2.31 10.91
C ARG A 35 -17.74 3.30 9.76
N ARG A 36 -16.83 4.26 9.81
CA ARG A 36 -16.72 5.34 8.80
C ARG A 36 -15.82 4.98 7.64
N ARG A 37 -14.85 4.07 7.82
CA ARG A 37 -13.85 3.76 6.81
C ARG A 37 -13.82 2.29 6.47
N ARG A 38 -13.91 2.01 5.18
CA ARG A 38 -13.64 0.69 4.60
C ARG A 38 -12.13 0.55 4.42
N LYS A 39 -11.58 -0.58 4.86
CA LYS A 39 -10.15 -0.89 4.70
C LYS A 39 -9.90 -1.48 3.31
N ASP A 40 -8.63 -1.55 2.90
CA ASP A 40 -8.25 -2.15 1.60
C ASP A 40 -8.77 -3.58 1.46
N ALA A 41 -8.74 -4.37 2.54
CA ALA A 41 -9.29 -5.71 2.57
C ALA A 41 -10.80 -5.76 2.22
N PHE A 42 -11.59 -4.76 2.61
CA PHE A 42 -13.00 -4.68 2.20
C PHE A 42 -13.14 -4.60 0.67
N HIS A 43 -12.32 -3.79 0.04
CA HIS A 43 -12.34 -3.62 -1.42
C HIS A 43 -11.85 -4.87 -2.16
N LEU A 44 -10.89 -5.60 -1.59
CA LEU A 44 -10.46 -6.89 -2.12
C LEU A 44 -11.60 -7.90 -2.12
N TYR A 45 -12.26 -8.09 -0.98
CA TYR A 45 -13.40 -9.02 -0.89
C TYR A 45 -14.58 -8.59 -1.76
N LYS A 46 -14.83 -7.28 -1.88
CA LYS A 46 -15.81 -6.76 -2.82
C LYS A 46 -15.44 -7.13 -4.25
N ALA A 47 -14.18 -6.99 -4.66
CA ALA A 47 -13.72 -7.35 -6.00
C ALA A 47 -13.83 -8.85 -6.28
N LEU A 48 -13.56 -9.70 -5.28
CA LEU A 48 -13.61 -11.16 -5.43
C LEU A 48 -15.02 -11.75 -5.43
N TRP A 49 -15.93 -11.18 -4.65
CA TRP A 49 -17.23 -11.80 -4.35
C TRP A 49 -18.43 -11.06 -4.93
N ASN A 50 -18.31 -9.78 -5.27
CA ASN A 50 -19.41 -9.02 -5.83
C ASN A 50 -19.37 -9.07 -7.36
N ASN A 51 -20.22 -9.90 -7.94
CA ASN A 51 -20.34 -10.05 -9.40
C ASN A 51 -21.29 -9.02 -10.04
N THR A 52 -22.00 -8.23 -9.24
CA THR A 52 -22.99 -7.27 -9.75
C THR A 52 -22.40 -5.89 -9.98
N GLU A 53 -21.45 -5.48 -9.14
CA GLU A 53 -20.79 -4.18 -9.25
C GLU A 53 -19.28 -4.37 -9.41
N PRO A 54 -18.71 -3.95 -10.55
CA PRO A 54 -17.27 -3.98 -10.72
C PRO A 54 -16.58 -3.06 -9.70
N THR A 55 -15.39 -3.46 -9.28
CA THR A 55 -14.62 -2.74 -8.27
C THR A 55 -13.25 -2.37 -8.82
N LEU A 56 -12.84 -1.14 -8.59
CA LEU A 56 -11.47 -0.66 -8.81
C LEU A 56 -11.02 0.13 -7.58
N HIS A 57 -9.91 -0.25 -6.98
CA HIS A 57 -9.42 0.38 -5.76
C HIS A 57 -7.89 0.35 -5.70
N ILE A 58 -7.27 1.52 -5.54
CA ILE A 58 -5.84 1.67 -5.27
C ILE A 58 -5.63 1.53 -3.76
N THR A 59 -4.74 0.62 -3.35
CA THR A 59 -4.46 0.35 -1.94
C THR A 59 -3.46 1.34 -1.33
N GLY A 60 -3.31 1.25 0.01
CA GLY A 60 -2.28 2.00 0.74
C GLY A 60 -2.63 3.45 1.03
N ARG A 61 -3.88 3.83 0.95
CA ARG A 61 -4.35 5.21 1.21
C ARG A 61 -4.16 5.68 2.66
N ARG A 62 -3.89 4.75 3.58
CA ARG A 62 -3.66 5.06 5.00
C ARG A 62 -2.20 5.34 5.31
N GLU A 63 -1.33 4.83 4.49
CA GLU A 63 0.11 5.00 4.61
C GLU A 63 0.53 6.08 3.61
N ASP A 64 0.20 7.33 3.93
CA ASP A 64 0.54 8.47 3.08
C ASP A 64 2.04 8.62 2.88
N GLU A 65 2.84 8.27 3.90
CA GLU A 65 4.30 8.34 3.85
C GLU A 65 4.89 6.95 3.68
N ARG A 66 5.59 6.74 2.59
CA ARG A 66 6.30 5.51 2.29
C ARG A 66 7.80 5.74 2.31
N ASN A 67 8.48 4.94 3.10
CA ASN A 67 9.93 4.99 3.21
C ASN A 67 10.59 4.10 2.16
N GLY A 68 11.60 4.62 1.48
CA GLY A 68 12.40 3.91 0.49
C GLY A 68 12.19 4.42 -0.93
N ASP A 69 13.20 4.18 -1.77
CA ASP A 69 13.27 4.71 -3.13
C ASP A 69 12.30 4.01 -4.10
N LEU A 70 12.04 2.72 -3.86
CA LEU A 70 11.21 1.89 -4.71
C LEU A 70 10.04 1.32 -3.91
N GLN A 71 8.85 1.54 -4.40
CA GLN A 71 7.60 1.11 -3.77
C GLN A 71 6.82 0.18 -4.68
N THR A 72 6.03 -0.70 -4.08
CA THR A 72 5.03 -1.49 -4.80
C THR A 72 3.67 -0.87 -4.60
N VAL A 73 2.98 -0.57 -5.69
CA VAL A 73 1.59 -0.11 -5.68
C VAL A 73 0.69 -1.27 -6.05
N THR A 74 -0.28 -1.58 -5.21
CA THR A 74 -1.25 -2.65 -5.44
C THR A 74 -2.61 -2.05 -5.78
N VAL A 75 -3.24 -2.59 -6.81
CA VAL A 75 -4.58 -2.19 -7.27
C VAL A 75 -5.49 -3.40 -7.29
N TYR A 76 -6.66 -3.28 -6.69
CA TYR A 76 -7.70 -4.30 -6.79
C TYR A 76 -8.68 -3.94 -7.90
N SER A 77 -8.88 -4.86 -8.85
CA SER A 77 -9.77 -4.68 -9.98
C SER A 77 -10.52 -5.96 -10.31
N SER A 78 -11.84 -5.88 -10.38
CA SER A 78 -12.70 -6.95 -10.91
C SER A 78 -13.17 -6.67 -12.36
N ALA A 79 -12.80 -5.52 -12.93
CA ALA A 79 -13.13 -5.11 -14.28
C ALA A 79 -12.04 -5.45 -15.32
N GLY A 80 -11.08 -6.29 -14.96
CA GLY A 80 -9.93 -6.64 -15.79
C GLY A 80 -8.66 -5.87 -15.42
N GLU A 81 -7.65 -5.97 -16.26
CA GLU A 81 -6.36 -5.32 -16.04
C GLU A 81 -6.50 -3.79 -16.02
N PRO A 82 -6.10 -3.13 -14.93
CA PRO A 82 -6.18 -1.68 -14.84
C PRO A 82 -5.00 -1.02 -15.58
N VAL A 83 -5.23 0.15 -16.14
CA VAL A 83 -4.18 1.07 -16.57
C VAL A 83 -3.85 1.99 -15.42
N VAL A 84 -2.61 1.93 -14.92
CA VAL A 84 -2.15 2.72 -13.79
C VAL A 84 -1.18 3.78 -14.26
N THR A 85 -1.40 5.02 -13.87
CA THR A 85 -0.53 6.15 -14.21
C THR A 85 -0.05 6.86 -12.95
N LEU A 86 1.20 7.29 -12.96
CA LEU A 86 1.84 8.07 -11.90
C LEU A 86 2.19 9.44 -12.45
N SER A 87 1.48 10.47 -11.99
CA SER A 87 1.66 11.87 -12.45
C SER A 87 1.67 12.03 -13.99
N GLY A 88 0.92 11.18 -14.70
CA GLY A 88 0.81 11.17 -16.16
C GLY A 88 1.63 10.07 -16.86
N ASP A 89 2.59 9.46 -16.19
CA ASP A 89 3.39 8.36 -16.75
C ASP A 89 2.72 7.01 -16.49
N THR A 90 2.58 6.19 -17.53
CA THR A 90 1.98 4.86 -17.41
C THR A 90 2.95 3.89 -16.75
N LEU A 91 2.47 3.20 -15.72
CA LEU A 91 3.23 2.18 -15.00
C LEU A 91 2.99 0.79 -15.62
N ALA A 92 4.01 -0.06 -15.56
CA ALA A 92 3.87 -1.48 -15.87
C ALA A 92 3.05 -2.16 -14.78
N VAL A 93 2.04 -2.91 -15.19
CA VAL A 93 1.11 -3.61 -14.30
C VAL A 93 1.27 -5.10 -14.51
N GLU A 94 1.37 -5.86 -13.43
CA GLU A 94 1.42 -7.32 -13.44
C GLU A 94 0.29 -7.89 -12.58
N GLN A 95 -0.39 -8.90 -13.09
CA GLN A 95 -1.40 -9.60 -12.30
C GLN A 95 -0.71 -10.54 -11.31
N TYR A 96 -0.86 -10.26 -10.03
CA TYR A 96 -0.30 -11.08 -8.95
C TYR A 96 -1.22 -12.24 -8.55
N ALA A 97 -2.52 -12.00 -8.50
CA ALA A 97 -3.56 -12.97 -8.14
C ALA A 97 -4.91 -12.53 -8.73
N PRO A 98 -5.97 -13.32 -8.64
CA PRO A 98 -7.29 -12.91 -9.07
C PRO A 98 -7.69 -11.56 -8.45
N CYS A 99 -8.08 -10.60 -9.28
CA CYS A 99 -8.43 -9.23 -8.89
C CYS A 99 -7.32 -8.40 -8.22
N ILE A 100 -6.08 -8.90 -8.18
CA ILE A 100 -4.94 -8.21 -7.57
C ILE A 100 -3.88 -7.92 -8.64
N TYR A 101 -3.59 -6.64 -8.85
CA TYR A 101 -2.58 -6.16 -9.78
C TYR A 101 -1.51 -5.36 -9.03
N ARG A 102 -0.26 -5.49 -9.45
CA ARG A 102 0.88 -4.81 -8.84
C ARG A 102 1.66 -4.00 -9.87
N CYS A 103 2.12 -2.85 -9.43
CA CYS A 103 3.14 -2.06 -10.10
C CYS A 103 4.37 -2.07 -9.20
N ASP A 104 5.40 -2.80 -9.60
CA ASP A 104 6.66 -2.86 -8.85
C ASP A 104 7.61 -1.77 -9.28
N SER A 105 8.59 -1.47 -8.42
CA SER A 105 9.64 -0.50 -8.69
C SER A 105 9.15 0.92 -8.99
N VAL A 106 8.05 1.32 -8.37
CA VAL A 106 7.51 2.68 -8.49
C VAL A 106 8.35 3.64 -7.66
N ARG A 107 8.90 4.67 -8.31
CA ARG A 107 9.63 5.74 -7.62
C ARG A 107 8.67 6.84 -7.23
N LEU A 108 8.56 7.07 -5.93
CA LEU A 108 7.78 8.17 -5.38
C LEU A 108 8.74 9.27 -4.92
N ASN A 109 8.61 10.46 -5.48
CA ASN A 109 9.36 11.64 -5.08
C ASN A 109 8.37 12.72 -4.65
N GLY A 110 8.27 12.93 -3.34
CA GLY A 110 7.27 13.82 -2.78
C GLY A 110 5.84 13.29 -2.96
N ARG A 111 4.88 14.18 -2.97
CA ARG A 111 3.46 13.84 -3.13
C ARG A 111 3.13 13.68 -4.62
N MET A 112 2.81 12.47 -5.01
CA MET A 112 2.50 12.13 -6.40
C MET A 112 1.08 11.58 -6.53
N LYS A 113 0.41 11.94 -7.62
CA LYS A 113 -0.93 11.45 -7.94
C LYS A 113 -0.83 10.12 -8.67
N ILE A 114 -1.55 9.12 -8.18
CA ILE A 114 -1.75 7.84 -8.86
C ILE A 114 -3.18 7.73 -9.30
N GLU A 115 -3.37 7.35 -10.55
CA GLU A 115 -4.66 7.13 -11.17
C GLU A 115 -4.72 5.72 -11.72
N ALA A 116 -5.85 5.06 -11.56
CA ALA A 116 -6.13 3.76 -12.14
C ALA A 116 -7.44 3.80 -12.92
N LYS A 117 -7.45 3.16 -14.08
CA LYS A 117 -8.63 3.01 -14.93
C LYS A 117 -8.79 1.55 -15.31
N ALA A 118 -10.01 1.03 -15.22
CA ALA A 118 -10.36 -0.29 -15.70
C ALA A 118 -11.78 -0.25 -16.27
N GLY A 119 -11.92 -0.38 -17.60
CA GLY A 119 -13.20 -0.17 -18.28
C GLY A 119 -13.74 1.24 -18.03
N ASP A 120 -14.95 1.33 -17.50
CA ASP A 120 -15.59 2.60 -17.12
C ASP A 120 -15.25 3.09 -15.71
N LEU A 121 -14.47 2.30 -14.97
CA LEU A 121 -14.09 2.62 -13.59
C LEU A 121 -12.84 3.48 -13.55
N TYR A 122 -12.85 4.40 -12.61
CA TYR A 122 -11.74 5.30 -12.34
C TYR A 122 -11.52 5.43 -10.83
N ASP A 123 -10.27 5.37 -10.40
CA ASP A 123 -9.87 5.61 -9.03
C ASP A 123 -8.58 6.43 -8.99
N GLU A 124 -8.46 7.30 -8.02
CA GLU A 124 -7.27 8.13 -7.84
C GLU A 124 -6.90 8.26 -6.37
N THR A 125 -5.61 8.42 -6.11
CA THR A 125 -5.11 8.74 -4.77
C THR A 125 -3.78 9.47 -4.87
N PHE A 126 -3.36 10.07 -3.77
CA PHE A 126 -2.04 10.66 -3.63
C PHE A 126 -1.19 9.76 -2.73
N LEU A 127 0.03 9.50 -3.14
CA LEU A 127 1.04 8.82 -2.32
C LEU A 127 2.22 9.76 -2.14
N THR A 128 2.76 9.79 -0.93
CA THR A 128 3.93 10.59 -0.59
C THR A 128 5.13 9.66 -0.44
N GLY A 129 6.13 9.83 -1.28
CA GLY A 129 7.42 9.17 -1.15
C GLY A 129 8.34 10.03 -0.32
N ASN A 130 8.87 9.50 0.76
CA ASN A 130 9.94 10.11 1.49
C ASN A 130 11.25 9.59 0.87
N CYS A 131 11.79 10.33 -0.10
CA CYS A 131 13.17 10.13 -0.52
C CYS A 131 14.01 10.53 0.70
N ALA A 132 14.41 9.56 1.51
CA ALA A 132 15.32 9.80 2.61
C ALA A 132 16.54 10.51 2.02
N LEU A 133 16.72 11.77 2.38
CA LEU A 133 17.98 12.46 2.18
C LEU A 133 19.03 11.51 2.75
N VAL A 134 19.89 10.98 1.89
CA VAL A 134 21.02 10.17 2.32
C VAL A 134 21.71 10.98 3.40
N ALA A 135 21.58 10.53 4.65
CA ALA A 135 22.24 11.19 5.76
C ALA A 135 23.74 11.25 5.39
N PRO A 136 24.36 12.42 5.44
CA PRO A 136 25.78 12.52 5.09
C PRO A 136 26.53 11.52 5.99
N PRO A 137 27.54 10.81 5.42
CA PRO A 137 28.26 9.80 6.17
C PRO A 137 28.75 10.44 7.47
N ARG A 138 28.41 9.79 8.60
CA ARG A 138 28.92 10.22 9.92
C ARG A 138 30.43 10.28 9.82
N ARG A 139 30.99 11.47 9.92
CA ARG A 139 32.43 11.63 10.07
C ARG A 139 32.80 10.98 11.39
N ASP A 140 33.57 9.91 11.30
CA ASP A 140 34.15 9.29 12.49
C ASP A 140 34.98 10.32 13.24
N PRO A 141 34.78 10.50 14.55
CA PRO A 141 35.53 11.48 15.33
C PRO A 141 37.00 11.10 15.57
N GLN A 142 37.50 10.03 14.97
CA GLN A 142 38.86 9.53 15.20
C GLN A 142 39.91 10.02 14.20
N GLN A 143 39.60 10.89 13.27
CA GLN A 143 40.60 11.39 12.31
C GLN A 143 41.21 12.75 12.65
N THR A 144 41.03 13.25 13.88
CA THR A 144 41.65 14.50 14.34
C THR A 144 42.77 14.31 15.40
N ALA A 145 43.28 13.12 15.56
CA ALA A 145 44.42 12.87 16.43
C ALA A 145 45.67 12.51 15.62
N GLY A 146 46.34 13.48 15.03
CA GLY A 146 47.53 13.19 14.23
C GLY A 146 48.32 14.41 13.71
N LEU A 147 48.19 15.57 14.32
CA LEU A 147 49.12 16.67 14.07
C LEU A 147 50.07 16.82 15.26
N ARG A 148 51.12 16.01 15.30
CA ARG A 148 52.29 16.27 16.14
C ARG A 148 53.08 17.42 15.50
N LEU A 149 53.12 18.52 16.21
CA LEU A 149 54.12 19.57 15.99
C LEU A 149 55.48 19.01 16.47
N THR A 150 56.40 18.86 15.56
CA THR A 150 57.81 18.69 15.85
C THR A 150 58.48 20.05 15.71
N ASN A 151 59.16 20.50 16.81
CA ASN A 151 60.11 21.60 16.83
C ASN A 151 61.31 21.28 15.94
#